data_62ac3682c652979ae2da21758c6c5ef8
#
_entry.id   62ac3682c652979ae2da21758c6c5ef8
#
_cell.length_a   1.000
_cell.length_b   1.000
_cell.length_c   1.000
_cell.angle_alpha   90.00
_cell.angle_beta   90.00
_cell.angle_gamma   90.00
#
_symmetry.space_group_name_H-M   'P 1'
#
loop_
_entity.id
_entity.type
_entity.pdbx_description
1 polymer ?
#
loop_
_entity_poly.entity_id
_entity_poly.type
_entity_poly.pdbx_seq_one_letter_code
_entity_poly.pdbx_strand_id
1 'polypeptide(L)'
;MSQLTLPRTASIALQLTAASQKTTHDPFEEIDWELPIDDSAYHLPPELLSLFGTVTWDTMSLADRITYSRHETAALFSAGIWFENALMQIVLRHLTTISITDPMHRYLLIEVADECRHSAMFGEYIRRAGTPTYAPDRPVIVADSAEGRTLSYVLILAIEELLDFANRAAMRDDRVHPTSRAIARLHVAEEARHVSFAKSYLTEIWPTLDAAEQTTVRDVAPVLVAEITSLSLNPEVFEHLGIADGEAVAKANPNHKANVIAGLSKLTSFLAELGAIDAPETWADFGLISRR
;
A
#
# COMPACT_ATOMS: atom_id res chain seq x y z
N MET A 1 -0.77 15.88 -30.46
CA MET A 1 -1.47 16.02 -29.16
C MET A 1 -0.69 17.04 -28.36
N SER A 2 -1.34 18.09 -27.85
CA SER A 2 -0.69 19.07 -26.94
C SER A 2 -0.32 18.32 -25.67
N GLN A 3 0.95 18.40 -25.25
CA GLN A 3 1.41 17.82 -24.00
C GLN A 3 0.72 18.54 -22.85
N LEU A 4 0.03 17.81 -21.98
CA LEU A 4 -0.60 18.38 -20.79
C LEU A 4 0.51 18.89 -19.87
N THR A 5 0.46 20.16 -19.51
CA THR A 5 1.43 20.75 -18.56
C THR A 5 0.82 20.78 -17.18
N LEU A 6 1.52 20.20 -16.19
CA LEU A 6 1.15 20.16 -14.78
C LEU A 6 2.18 20.93 -13.95
N PRO A 7 2.13 22.28 -13.95
CA PRO A 7 3.20 23.12 -13.39
C PRO A 7 3.36 22.97 -11.87
N ARG A 8 2.27 22.73 -11.15
CA ARG A 8 2.31 22.50 -9.71
C ARG A 8 3.01 21.16 -9.41
N THR A 9 2.62 20.11 -10.10
CA THR A 9 3.22 18.77 -9.93
C THR A 9 4.69 18.77 -10.35
N ALA A 10 5.05 19.47 -11.43
CA ALA A 10 6.45 19.65 -11.82
C ALA A 10 7.28 20.38 -10.73
N SER A 11 6.70 21.42 -10.10
CA SER A 11 7.35 22.11 -8.98
C SER A 11 7.55 21.22 -7.75
N ILE A 12 6.54 20.41 -7.41
CA ILE A 12 6.64 19.41 -6.33
C ILE A 12 7.71 18.37 -6.69
N ALA A 13 7.74 17.85 -7.91
CA ALA A 13 8.73 16.89 -8.37
C ALA A 13 10.18 17.39 -8.20
N LEU A 14 10.44 18.68 -8.44
CA LEU A 14 11.75 19.28 -8.17
C LEU A 14 12.11 19.25 -6.68
N GLN A 15 11.16 19.58 -5.81
CA GLN A 15 11.37 19.57 -4.36
C GLN A 15 11.61 18.15 -3.84
N LEU A 16 10.80 17.18 -4.31
CA LEU A 16 10.92 15.77 -3.92
C LEU A 16 12.23 15.17 -4.44
N THR A 17 12.63 15.49 -5.68
CA THR A 17 13.95 15.11 -6.22
C THR A 17 15.09 15.61 -5.32
N ALA A 18 15.03 16.88 -4.88
CA ALA A 18 16.05 17.44 -3.99
C ALA A 18 16.02 16.82 -2.57
N ALA A 19 14.85 16.39 -2.10
CA ALA A 19 14.71 15.67 -0.83
C ALA A 19 15.31 14.26 -0.95
N SER A 20 14.98 13.50 -2.00
CA SER A 20 15.52 12.15 -2.24
C SER A 20 17.04 12.13 -2.37
N GLN A 21 17.65 13.18 -2.94
CA GLN A 21 19.11 13.29 -3.02
C GLN A 21 19.79 13.44 -1.66
N LYS A 22 19.08 13.92 -0.63
CA LYS A 22 19.62 14.09 0.72
C LYS A 22 19.44 12.87 1.60
N THR A 23 18.42 12.10 1.34
CA THR A 23 18.01 10.93 2.15
C THR A 23 17.63 9.78 1.22
N THR A 24 18.65 9.09 0.72
CA THR A 24 18.47 7.79 0.06
C THR A 24 18.79 6.72 1.09
N HIS A 25 17.89 5.78 1.28
CA HIS A 25 18.06 4.67 2.20
C HIS A 25 18.55 3.43 1.46
N ASP A 26 19.50 2.70 2.07
CA ASP A 26 19.85 1.36 1.63
C ASP A 26 19.40 0.34 2.69
N PRO A 27 18.35 -0.46 2.40
CA PRO A 27 17.83 -1.41 3.36
C PRO A 27 18.84 -2.49 3.74
N PHE A 28 19.84 -2.75 2.91
CA PHE A 28 20.87 -3.76 3.17
C PHE A 28 22.02 -3.25 4.03
N GLU A 29 22.14 -1.92 4.18
CA GLU A 29 23.09 -1.29 5.10
C GLU A 29 22.43 -0.86 6.42
N GLU A 30 21.15 -0.46 6.38
CA GLU A 30 20.46 0.17 7.53
C GLU A 30 19.70 -0.84 8.41
N ILE A 31 19.32 -2.00 7.87
CA ILE A 31 18.62 -3.05 8.61
C ILE A 31 19.62 -4.11 9.06
N ASP A 32 19.59 -4.45 10.34
CA ASP A 32 20.38 -5.56 10.87
C ASP A 32 19.79 -6.91 10.42
N TRP A 33 20.26 -7.39 9.28
CA TRP A 33 19.86 -8.66 8.71
C TRP A 33 20.54 -9.88 9.39
N GLU A 34 21.54 -9.68 10.24
CA GLU A 34 22.12 -10.78 11.01
C GLU A 34 21.22 -11.23 12.18
N LEU A 35 20.27 -10.36 12.56
CA LEU A 35 19.27 -10.72 13.57
C LEU A 35 18.33 -11.80 13.02
N PRO A 36 18.20 -12.97 13.67
CA PRO A 36 17.28 -14.01 13.23
C PRO A 36 15.84 -13.53 13.24
N ILE A 37 15.11 -13.75 12.15
CA ILE A 37 13.67 -13.50 12.09
C ILE A 37 12.95 -14.75 12.59
N ASP A 38 12.57 -14.74 13.86
CA ASP A 38 12.01 -15.88 14.58
C ASP A 38 10.72 -15.53 15.34
N ASP A 39 10.19 -16.49 16.09
CA ASP A 39 8.97 -16.34 16.88
C ASP A 39 9.24 -15.78 18.30
N SER A 40 10.26 -14.93 18.47
CA SER A 40 10.54 -14.24 19.74
C SER A 40 9.65 -13.04 20.02
N ALA A 41 9.05 -12.46 18.98
CA ALA A 41 8.20 -11.28 19.03
C ALA A 41 7.14 -11.32 17.92
N TYR A 42 6.09 -10.48 18.02
CA TYR A 42 5.16 -10.28 16.92
C TYR A 42 5.86 -9.62 15.72
N HIS A 43 5.33 -9.83 14.52
CA HIS A 43 5.86 -9.22 13.29
C HIS A 43 5.01 -8.04 12.78
N LEU A 44 3.76 -7.95 13.30
CA LEU A 44 2.88 -6.78 13.22
C LEU A 44 2.27 -6.57 14.61
N PRO A 45 1.81 -5.34 14.95
CA PRO A 45 1.02 -5.13 16.16
C PRO A 45 -0.17 -6.08 16.20
N PRO A 46 -0.41 -6.77 17.33
CA PRO A 46 -1.49 -7.76 17.42
C PRO A 46 -2.86 -7.22 16.97
N GLU A 47 -3.15 -5.95 17.28
CA GLU A 47 -4.41 -5.29 16.96
C GLU A 47 -4.64 -5.09 15.46
N LEU A 48 -3.59 -5.19 14.63
CA LEU A 48 -3.68 -5.11 13.18
C LEU A 48 -3.86 -6.47 12.50
N LEU A 49 -3.61 -7.56 13.23
CA LEU A 49 -3.78 -8.92 12.69
C LEU A 49 -5.27 -9.21 12.43
N SER A 50 -5.55 -9.87 11.31
CA SER A 50 -6.92 -10.01 10.82
C SER A 50 -7.82 -10.86 11.72
N LEU A 51 -7.26 -11.75 12.54
CA LEU A 51 -8.01 -12.55 13.52
C LEU A 51 -8.09 -11.91 14.91
N PHE A 52 -7.40 -10.79 15.17
CA PHE A 52 -7.38 -10.18 16.49
C PHE A 52 -8.78 -9.88 17.03
N GLY A 53 -9.03 -10.28 18.30
CA GLY A 53 -10.31 -10.08 18.98
C GLY A 53 -11.43 -11.04 18.55
N THR A 54 -11.13 -12.07 17.78
CA THR A 54 -12.07 -13.15 17.46
C THR A 54 -11.94 -14.32 18.44
N VAL A 55 -12.95 -15.18 18.49
CA VAL A 55 -12.88 -16.44 19.29
C VAL A 55 -11.71 -17.30 18.85
N THR A 56 -11.43 -17.38 17.55
CA THR A 56 -10.26 -18.10 17.01
C THR A 56 -8.97 -17.57 17.58
N TRP A 57 -8.79 -16.25 17.61
CA TRP A 57 -7.62 -15.60 18.22
C TRP A 57 -7.50 -15.94 19.70
N ASP A 58 -8.59 -15.89 20.45
CA ASP A 58 -8.59 -16.11 21.90
C ASP A 58 -8.20 -17.55 22.29
N THR A 59 -8.46 -18.51 21.39
CA THR A 59 -8.07 -19.92 21.57
C THR A 59 -6.61 -20.22 21.23
N MET A 60 -5.93 -19.33 20.48
CA MET A 60 -4.52 -19.50 20.13
C MET A 60 -3.61 -19.30 21.35
N SER A 61 -2.57 -20.12 21.45
CA SER A 61 -1.46 -19.86 22.37
C SER A 61 -0.68 -18.59 21.94
N LEU A 62 0.13 -18.04 22.84
CA LEU A 62 1.00 -16.91 22.49
C LEU A 62 1.95 -17.25 21.32
N ALA A 63 2.51 -18.47 21.33
CA ALA A 63 3.39 -18.95 20.27
C ALA A 63 2.65 -19.00 18.92
N ASP A 64 1.42 -19.54 18.88
CA ASP A 64 0.63 -19.60 17.65
C ASP A 64 0.29 -18.21 17.12
N ARG A 65 -0.03 -17.25 18.01
CA ARG A 65 -0.30 -15.85 17.63
C ARG A 65 0.93 -15.18 17.03
N ILE A 66 2.12 -15.45 17.57
CA ILE A 66 3.38 -14.91 17.04
C ILE A 66 3.68 -15.53 15.67
N THR A 67 3.60 -16.86 15.55
CA THR A 67 3.75 -17.55 14.26
C THR A 67 2.75 -17.03 13.22
N TYR A 68 1.49 -16.88 13.61
CA TYR A 68 0.47 -16.29 12.76
C TYR A 68 0.84 -14.87 12.30
N SER A 69 1.32 -14.01 13.21
CA SER A 69 1.76 -12.66 12.85
C SER A 69 2.91 -12.66 11.84
N ARG A 70 3.84 -13.61 11.92
CA ARG A 70 4.94 -13.76 10.97
C ARG A 70 4.43 -14.13 9.58
N HIS A 71 3.46 -15.03 9.49
CA HIS A 71 2.86 -15.43 8.22
C HIS A 71 1.98 -14.32 7.60
N GLU A 72 1.19 -13.60 8.41
CA GLU A 72 0.43 -12.44 7.91
C GLU A 72 1.35 -11.32 7.44
N THR A 73 2.47 -11.07 8.14
CA THR A 73 3.47 -10.09 7.69
C THR A 73 4.12 -10.52 6.37
N ALA A 74 4.44 -11.81 6.21
CA ALA A 74 4.96 -12.33 4.96
C ALA A 74 3.94 -12.21 3.81
N ALA A 75 2.65 -12.41 4.09
CA ALA A 75 1.59 -12.20 3.12
C ALA A 75 1.44 -10.72 2.74
N LEU A 76 1.50 -9.80 3.72
CA LEU A 76 1.49 -8.36 3.49
C LEU A 76 2.67 -7.94 2.60
N PHE A 77 3.88 -8.43 2.90
CA PHE A 77 5.07 -8.11 2.09
C PHE A 77 5.04 -8.77 0.71
N SER A 78 4.46 -9.97 0.58
CA SER A 78 4.25 -10.59 -0.74
C SER A 78 3.28 -9.79 -1.61
N ALA A 79 2.18 -9.31 -1.02
CA ALA A 79 1.27 -8.38 -1.67
C ALA A 79 1.98 -7.04 -1.98
N GLY A 80 2.80 -6.52 -1.05
CA GLY A 80 3.64 -5.33 -1.25
C GLY A 80 4.51 -5.46 -2.49
N ILE A 81 5.29 -6.54 -2.63
CA ILE A 81 6.13 -6.78 -3.82
C ILE A 81 5.29 -6.78 -5.11
N TRP A 82 4.09 -7.38 -5.07
CA TRP A 82 3.19 -7.36 -6.21
C TRP A 82 2.73 -5.92 -6.52
N PHE A 83 2.42 -5.12 -5.50
CA PHE A 83 2.01 -3.73 -5.64
C PHE A 83 3.15 -2.85 -6.17
N GLU A 84 4.38 -2.97 -5.63
CA GLU A 84 5.54 -2.23 -6.14
C GLU A 84 5.80 -2.55 -7.63
N ASN A 85 5.66 -3.83 -8.01
CA ASN A 85 5.75 -4.22 -9.41
C ASN A 85 4.63 -3.59 -10.26
N ALA A 86 3.41 -3.49 -9.74
CA ALA A 86 2.30 -2.82 -10.41
C ALA A 86 2.55 -1.32 -10.54
N LEU A 87 2.99 -0.66 -9.48
CA LEU A 87 3.33 0.76 -9.44
C LEU A 87 4.44 1.06 -10.45
N MET A 88 5.53 0.31 -10.45
CA MET A 88 6.61 0.50 -11.41
C MET A 88 6.12 0.39 -12.86
N GLN A 89 5.24 -0.56 -13.18
CA GLN A 89 4.66 -0.68 -14.54
C GLN A 89 3.81 0.55 -14.90
N ILE A 90 2.98 1.04 -13.96
CA ILE A 90 2.17 2.25 -14.14
C ILE A 90 3.07 3.47 -14.39
N VAL A 91 4.06 3.66 -13.54
CA VAL A 91 4.99 4.81 -13.63
C VAL A 91 5.82 4.75 -14.91
N LEU A 92 6.41 3.60 -15.24
CA LEU A 92 7.19 3.43 -16.48
C LEU A 92 6.32 3.68 -17.73
N ARG A 93 5.05 3.28 -17.70
CA ARG A 93 4.11 3.59 -18.78
C ARG A 93 3.81 5.09 -18.83
N HIS A 94 3.57 5.73 -17.70
CA HIS A 94 3.36 7.18 -17.62
C HIS A 94 4.56 7.97 -18.15
N LEU A 95 5.79 7.54 -17.86
CA LEU A 95 7.02 8.19 -18.36
C LEU A 95 7.08 8.28 -19.88
N THR A 96 6.45 7.36 -20.63
CA THR A 96 6.40 7.42 -22.10
C THR A 96 5.56 8.60 -22.63
N THR A 97 4.74 9.21 -21.78
CA THR A 97 3.85 10.34 -22.13
C THR A 97 4.41 11.69 -21.69
N ILE A 98 5.46 11.71 -20.89
CA ILE A 98 6.09 12.91 -20.31
C ILE A 98 7.38 13.22 -21.05
N SER A 99 7.68 14.53 -21.27
CA SER A 99 8.97 14.94 -21.82
C SER A 99 10.13 14.49 -20.92
N ILE A 100 11.21 13.98 -21.50
CA ILE A 100 12.42 13.58 -20.75
C ILE A 100 13.09 14.76 -20.02
N THR A 101 12.73 16.00 -20.38
CA THR A 101 13.22 17.23 -19.72
C THR A 101 12.25 17.76 -18.67
N ASP A 102 11.08 17.14 -18.51
CA ASP A 102 10.13 17.50 -17.45
C ASP A 102 10.65 17.06 -16.08
N PRO A 103 10.56 17.93 -15.05
CA PRO A 103 10.94 17.54 -13.68
C PRO A 103 10.24 16.28 -13.17
N MET A 104 8.98 16.04 -13.55
CA MET A 104 8.25 14.83 -13.17
C MET A 104 8.93 13.57 -13.71
N HIS A 105 9.47 13.60 -14.93
CA HIS A 105 10.17 12.45 -15.51
C HIS A 105 11.33 11.99 -14.63
N ARG A 106 12.13 12.92 -14.14
CA ARG A 106 13.26 12.60 -13.25
C ARG A 106 12.80 12.07 -11.89
N TYR A 107 11.78 12.70 -11.30
CA TYR A 107 11.28 12.27 -10.00
C TYR A 107 10.68 10.87 -10.04
N LEU A 108 9.88 10.56 -11.05
CA LEU A 108 9.26 9.25 -11.23
C LEU A 108 10.31 8.12 -11.42
N LEU A 109 11.46 8.41 -12.03
CA LEU A 109 12.58 7.46 -12.09
C LEU A 109 13.21 7.21 -10.71
N ILE A 110 13.22 8.20 -9.83
CA ILE A 110 13.69 8.04 -8.44
C ILE A 110 12.69 7.16 -7.68
N GLU A 111 11.39 7.42 -7.81
CA GLU A 111 10.31 6.61 -7.24
C GLU A 111 10.45 5.15 -7.65
N VAL A 112 10.58 4.85 -8.95
CA VAL A 112 10.84 3.48 -9.43
C VAL A 112 12.08 2.84 -8.78
N ALA A 113 13.14 3.61 -8.53
CA ALA A 113 14.33 3.09 -7.86
C ALA A 113 14.08 2.82 -6.36
N ASP A 114 13.22 3.61 -5.69
CA ASP A 114 12.79 3.36 -4.32
C ASP A 114 11.99 2.04 -4.26
N GLU A 115 11.02 1.81 -5.18
CA GLU A 115 10.21 0.59 -5.22
C GLU A 115 11.02 -0.69 -5.54
N CYS A 116 12.08 -0.56 -6.32
CA CYS A 116 13.02 -1.68 -6.48
C CYS A 116 13.68 -2.07 -5.15
N ARG A 117 14.03 -1.11 -4.30
CA ARG A 117 14.63 -1.36 -2.98
C ARG A 117 13.59 -1.92 -2.00
N HIS A 118 12.35 -1.40 -2.00
CA HIS A 118 11.26 -1.94 -1.19
C HIS A 118 10.97 -3.39 -1.52
N SER A 119 10.84 -3.72 -2.81
CA SER A 119 10.65 -5.11 -3.26
C SER A 119 11.77 -6.03 -2.81
N ALA A 120 13.04 -5.58 -2.91
CA ALA A 120 14.19 -6.37 -2.47
C ALA A 120 14.21 -6.56 -0.94
N MET A 121 13.87 -5.51 -0.18
CA MET A 121 13.76 -5.53 1.29
C MET A 121 12.67 -6.50 1.77
N PHE A 122 11.48 -6.44 1.18
CA PHE A 122 10.38 -7.35 1.51
C PHE A 122 10.72 -8.80 1.16
N GLY A 123 11.35 -9.02 -0.01
CA GLY A 123 11.80 -10.35 -0.42
C GLY A 123 12.84 -10.95 0.52
N GLU A 124 13.78 -10.13 1.02
CA GLU A 124 14.78 -10.58 1.98
C GLU A 124 14.14 -10.95 3.33
N TYR A 125 13.13 -10.19 3.78
CA TYR A 125 12.37 -10.57 4.98
C TYR A 125 11.70 -11.93 4.81
N ILE A 126 10.94 -12.16 3.72
CA ILE A 126 10.22 -13.41 3.47
C ILE A 126 11.21 -14.59 3.44
N ARG A 127 12.33 -14.43 2.73
CA ARG A 127 13.39 -15.45 2.65
C ARG A 127 13.95 -15.81 4.01
N ARG A 128 14.23 -14.83 4.87
CA ARG A 128 14.81 -15.06 6.21
C ARG A 128 13.79 -15.56 7.21
N ALA A 129 12.55 -15.12 7.11
CA ALA A 129 11.44 -15.59 7.93
C ALA A 129 11.12 -17.07 7.69
N GLY A 130 11.58 -17.65 6.57
CA GLY A 130 11.33 -19.03 6.21
C GLY A 130 9.85 -19.34 5.96
N THR A 131 9.07 -18.33 5.60
CA THR A 131 7.65 -18.47 5.27
C THR A 131 7.46 -18.74 3.78
N PRO A 132 6.31 -19.31 3.36
CA PRO A 132 5.93 -19.30 1.95
C PRO A 132 5.82 -17.88 1.40
N THR A 133 5.87 -17.76 0.07
CA THR A 133 5.48 -16.55 -0.65
C THR A 133 3.98 -16.60 -0.89
N TYR A 134 3.28 -15.53 -0.54
CA TYR A 134 1.82 -15.39 -0.64
C TYR A 134 1.41 -14.37 -1.72
N ALA A 135 2.13 -14.36 -2.85
CA ALA A 135 1.92 -13.37 -3.90
C ALA A 135 0.55 -13.51 -4.58
N PRO A 136 -0.16 -12.40 -4.83
CA PRO A 136 -1.39 -12.44 -5.60
C PRO A 136 -1.15 -12.96 -7.03
N ASP A 137 -1.95 -13.94 -7.46
CA ASP A 137 -1.95 -14.44 -8.85
C ASP A 137 -2.95 -13.63 -9.68
N ARG A 138 -2.58 -12.40 -10.01
CA ARG A 138 -3.40 -11.47 -10.80
C ARG A 138 -2.53 -10.67 -11.76
N PRO A 139 -3.01 -10.41 -13.00
CA PRO A 139 -2.31 -9.54 -13.92
C PRO A 139 -2.41 -8.08 -13.47
N VAL A 140 -1.37 -7.30 -13.71
CA VAL A 140 -1.41 -5.84 -13.60
C VAL A 140 -2.01 -5.28 -14.89
N ILE A 141 -3.08 -4.49 -14.77
CA ILE A 141 -3.70 -3.81 -15.89
C ILE A 141 -3.35 -2.32 -15.81
N VAL A 142 -2.65 -1.83 -16.81
CA VAL A 142 -2.28 -0.40 -16.91
C VAL A 142 -3.06 0.22 -18.07
N ALA A 143 -3.86 1.25 -17.78
CA ALA A 143 -4.62 1.97 -18.77
C ALA A 143 -3.93 3.29 -19.17
N ASP A 144 -3.92 3.61 -20.47
CA ASP A 144 -3.25 4.80 -21.02
C ASP A 144 -4.17 6.03 -21.13
N SER A 145 -5.48 5.87 -20.93
CA SER A 145 -6.43 6.98 -20.94
C SER A 145 -6.25 7.93 -19.75
N ALA A 146 -6.82 9.12 -19.80
CA ALA A 146 -6.69 10.12 -18.73
C ALA A 146 -7.34 9.62 -17.42
N GLU A 147 -8.57 9.08 -17.52
CA GLU A 147 -9.29 8.47 -16.42
C GLU A 147 -8.56 7.22 -15.90
N GLY A 148 -7.98 6.39 -16.78
CA GLY A 148 -7.22 5.21 -16.41
C GLY A 148 -5.96 5.55 -15.62
N ARG A 149 -5.20 6.58 -16.02
CA ARG A 149 -4.06 7.08 -15.23
C ARG A 149 -4.53 7.66 -13.90
N THR A 150 -5.63 8.38 -13.87
CA THR A 150 -6.21 8.90 -12.62
C THR A 150 -6.55 7.76 -11.66
N LEU A 151 -7.23 6.72 -12.13
CA LEU A 151 -7.52 5.51 -11.36
C LEU A 151 -6.24 4.83 -10.86
N SER A 152 -5.21 4.75 -11.69
CA SER A 152 -3.92 4.19 -11.30
C SER A 152 -3.29 4.95 -10.11
N TYR A 153 -3.30 6.28 -10.12
CA TYR A 153 -2.80 7.07 -8.98
C TYR A 153 -3.72 7.01 -7.75
N VAL A 154 -5.03 6.81 -7.92
CA VAL A 154 -5.94 6.52 -6.79
C VAL A 154 -5.56 5.18 -6.14
N LEU A 155 -5.24 4.16 -6.95
CA LEU A 155 -4.79 2.86 -6.45
C LEU A 155 -3.44 2.94 -5.75
N ILE A 156 -2.46 3.64 -6.32
CA ILE A 156 -1.17 3.92 -5.67
C ILE A 156 -1.41 4.52 -4.28
N LEU A 157 -2.21 5.58 -4.18
CA LEU A 157 -2.54 6.19 -2.88
C LEU A 157 -3.25 5.23 -1.92
N ALA A 158 -4.13 4.36 -2.42
CA ALA A 158 -4.83 3.39 -1.56
C ALA A 158 -3.85 2.41 -0.93
N ILE A 159 -2.89 1.93 -1.70
CA ILE A 159 -1.87 0.99 -1.26
C ILE A 159 -0.94 1.65 -0.25
N GLU A 160 -0.38 2.81 -0.62
CA GLU A 160 0.57 3.53 0.22
C GLU A 160 -0.04 3.96 1.56
N GLU A 161 -1.28 4.44 1.58
CA GLU A 161 -1.94 4.84 2.83
C GLU A 161 -2.26 3.64 3.73
N LEU A 162 -2.61 2.47 3.15
CA LEU A 162 -2.81 1.22 3.92
C LEU A 162 -1.49 0.73 4.52
N LEU A 163 -0.42 0.70 3.73
CA LEU A 163 0.91 0.30 4.19
C LEU A 163 1.46 1.31 5.21
N ASP A 164 1.33 2.62 4.96
CA ASP A 164 1.72 3.67 5.91
C ASP A 164 1.01 3.53 7.26
N PHE A 165 -0.30 3.21 7.26
CA PHE A 165 -1.06 2.96 8.48
C PHE A 165 -0.48 1.80 9.30
N ALA A 166 -0.25 0.66 8.66
CA ALA A 166 0.32 -0.53 9.31
C ALA A 166 1.77 -0.29 9.77
N ASN A 167 2.60 0.30 8.91
CA ASN A 167 4.01 0.55 9.19
C ASN A 167 4.21 1.59 10.31
N ARG A 168 3.38 2.66 10.38
CA ARG A 168 3.44 3.64 11.48
C ARG A 168 3.08 3.02 12.82
N ALA A 169 2.20 2.06 12.86
CA ALA A 169 1.90 1.32 14.07
C ALA A 169 3.07 0.36 14.41
N ALA A 170 3.53 -0.42 13.45
CA ALA A 170 4.59 -1.40 13.65
C ALA A 170 5.90 -0.78 14.15
N MET A 171 6.36 0.32 13.52
CA MET A 171 7.64 0.94 13.88
C MET A 171 7.72 1.47 15.31
N ARG A 172 6.57 1.67 15.99
CA ARG A 172 6.45 2.26 17.33
C ARG A 172 6.12 1.24 18.42
N ASP A 173 5.77 0.02 18.04
CA ASP A 173 5.33 -1.02 18.98
C ASP A 173 6.51 -1.91 19.38
N ASP A 174 6.89 -1.84 20.65
CA ASP A 174 8.03 -2.63 21.18
C ASP A 174 7.74 -4.13 21.24
N ARG A 175 6.49 -4.56 21.07
CA ARG A 175 6.12 -5.98 20.94
C ARG A 175 6.46 -6.54 19.57
N VAL A 176 6.74 -5.66 18.58
CA VAL A 176 7.06 -6.03 17.20
C VAL A 176 8.56 -6.27 17.04
N HIS A 177 8.89 -7.32 16.29
CA HIS A 177 10.26 -7.74 16.00
C HIS A 177 11.12 -6.57 15.47
N PRO A 178 12.36 -6.40 15.94
CA PRO A 178 13.21 -5.27 15.57
C PRO A 178 13.40 -5.09 14.05
N THR A 179 13.57 -6.19 13.31
CA THR A 179 13.69 -6.17 11.84
C THR A 179 12.42 -5.64 11.18
N SER A 180 11.23 -6.11 11.59
CA SER A 180 9.94 -5.60 11.08
C SER A 180 9.76 -4.11 11.38
N ARG A 181 10.18 -3.66 12.58
CA ARG A 181 10.19 -2.23 12.93
C ARG A 181 11.16 -1.40 12.08
N ALA A 182 12.31 -1.95 11.74
CA ALA A 182 13.29 -1.29 10.89
C ALA A 182 12.78 -1.14 9.46
N ILE A 183 12.22 -2.21 8.89
CA ILE A 183 11.54 -2.20 7.58
C ILE A 183 10.45 -1.12 7.56
N ALA A 184 9.58 -1.14 8.56
CA ALA A 184 8.47 -0.18 8.65
C ALA A 184 8.95 1.28 8.72
N ARG A 185 10.04 1.57 9.45
CA ARG A 185 10.62 2.92 9.53
C ARG A 185 11.17 3.40 8.20
N LEU A 186 11.90 2.55 7.49
CA LEU A 186 12.51 2.88 6.21
C LEU A 186 11.41 3.16 5.17
N HIS A 187 10.44 2.25 5.04
CA HIS A 187 9.31 2.39 4.14
C HIS A 187 8.55 3.70 4.38
N VAL A 188 8.12 3.98 5.62
CA VAL A 188 7.41 5.23 5.97
C VAL A 188 8.22 6.49 5.61
N ALA A 189 9.55 6.46 5.71
CA ALA A 189 10.40 7.61 5.40
C ALA A 189 10.42 7.93 3.89
N GLU A 190 10.34 6.91 3.04
CA GLU A 190 10.36 7.07 1.59
C GLU A 190 8.96 7.33 1.02
N GLU A 191 7.93 6.59 1.46
CA GLU A 191 6.55 6.69 0.96
C GLU A 191 5.90 8.07 1.15
N ALA A 192 6.31 8.83 2.14
CA ALA A 192 5.82 10.20 2.30
C ALA A 192 6.04 11.08 1.04
N ARG A 193 7.08 10.78 0.23
CA ARG A 193 7.36 11.47 -1.02
C ARG A 193 6.44 11.02 -2.13
N HIS A 194 6.21 9.69 -2.27
CA HIS A 194 5.35 9.08 -3.28
C HIS A 194 3.90 9.55 -3.10
N VAL A 195 3.39 9.51 -1.87
CA VAL A 195 2.06 10.05 -1.52
C VAL A 195 1.93 11.54 -1.84
N SER A 196 2.97 12.35 -1.56
CA SER A 196 2.96 13.79 -1.87
C SER A 196 2.88 14.05 -3.37
N PHE A 197 3.64 13.31 -4.18
CA PHE A 197 3.59 13.41 -5.63
C PHE A 197 2.23 12.97 -6.18
N ALA A 198 1.74 11.82 -5.79
CA ALA A 198 0.46 11.28 -6.26
C ALA A 198 -0.72 12.22 -5.95
N LYS A 199 -0.76 12.81 -4.74
CA LYS A 199 -1.77 13.82 -4.37
C LYS A 199 -1.66 15.10 -5.22
N SER A 200 -0.45 15.56 -5.48
CA SER A 200 -0.24 16.72 -6.35
C SER A 200 -0.71 16.45 -7.78
N TYR A 201 -0.36 15.27 -8.31
CA TYR A 201 -0.78 14.85 -9.65
C TYR A 201 -2.30 14.78 -9.75
N LEU A 202 -2.97 14.11 -8.84
CA LEU A 202 -4.43 13.98 -8.81
C LEU A 202 -5.12 15.34 -8.68
N THR A 203 -4.58 16.24 -7.85
CA THR A 203 -5.13 17.60 -7.69
C THR A 203 -5.08 18.40 -8.98
N GLU A 204 -4.04 18.22 -9.80
CA GLU A 204 -3.89 18.96 -11.06
C GLU A 204 -4.59 18.29 -12.22
N ILE A 205 -4.64 16.95 -12.27
CA ILE A 205 -5.27 16.22 -13.38
C ILE A 205 -6.80 16.23 -13.27
N TRP A 206 -7.36 16.08 -12.07
CA TRP A 206 -8.79 15.96 -11.85
C TRP A 206 -9.67 17.02 -12.55
N PRO A 207 -9.37 18.33 -12.42
CA PRO A 207 -10.15 19.36 -13.08
C PRO A 207 -9.99 19.40 -14.62
N THR A 208 -9.05 18.65 -15.18
CA THR A 208 -8.85 18.59 -16.64
C THR A 208 -9.63 17.46 -17.29
N LEU A 209 -10.15 16.52 -16.48
CA LEU A 209 -11.03 15.45 -16.95
C LEU A 209 -12.39 16.01 -17.35
N ASP A 210 -12.96 15.50 -18.42
CA ASP A 210 -14.34 15.80 -18.77
C ASP A 210 -15.35 15.09 -17.84
N ALA A 211 -16.64 15.43 -17.98
CA ALA A 211 -17.68 14.88 -17.10
C ALA A 211 -17.83 13.36 -17.21
N ALA A 212 -17.59 12.77 -18.39
CA ALA A 212 -17.70 11.32 -18.58
C ALA A 212 -16.49 10.61 -17.95
N GLU A 213 -15.28 11.15 -18.12
CA GLU A 213 -14.06 10.65 -17.49
C GLU A 213 -14.16 10.71 -15.97
N GLN A 214 -14.64 11.85 -15.41
CA GLN A 214 -14.86 11.97 -13.95
C GLN A 214 -15.90 10.97 -13.44
N THR A 215 -16.99 10.75 -14.18
CA THR A 215 -18.00 9.75 -13.83
C THR A 215 -17.38 8.36 -13.81
N THR A 216 -16.59 8.00 -14.83
CA THR A 216 -15.88 6.72 -14.88
C THR A 216 -14.99 6.52 -13.65
N VAL A 217 -14.22 7.54 -13.26
CA VAL A 217 -13.37 7.45 -12.06
C VAL A 217 -14.20 7.26 -10.80
N ARG A 218 -15.29 8.01 -10.61
CA ARG A 218 -16.18 7.88 -9.43
C ARG A 218 -16.80 6.50 -9.31
N ASP A 219 -17.23 5.92 -10.44
CA ASP A 219 -17.89 4.61 -10.45
C ASP A 219 -16.91 3.46 -10.23
N VAL A 220 -15.70 3.56 -10.78
CA VAL A 220 -14.72 2.47 -10.81
C VAL A 220 -13.79 2.49 -9.58
N ALA A 221 -13.44 3.65 -9.06
CA ALA A 221 -12.49 3.77 -7.94
C ALA A 221 -12.89 2.95 -6.70
N PRO A 222 -14.13 2.97 -6.19
CA PRO A 222 -14.49 2.18 -5.02
C PRO A 222 -14.38 0.67 -5.26
N VAL A 223 -14.68 0.19 -6.47
CA VAL A 223 -14.53 -1.23 -6.84
C VAL A 223 -13.07 -1.64 -6.79
N LEU A 224 -12.19 -0.86 -7.44
CA LEU A 224 -10.76 -1.15 -7.49
C LEU A 224 -10.11 -1.06 -6.11
N VAL A 225 -10.46 -0.07 -5.30
CA VAL A 225 -9.93 0.06 -3.93
C VAL A 225 -10.39 -1.11 -3.07
N ALA A 226 -11.64 -1.58 -3.22
CA ALA A 226 -12.13 -2.76 -2.50
C ALA A 226 -11.40 -4.04 -2.93
N GLU A 227 -11.14 -4.21 -4.23
CA GLU A 227 -10.35 -5.35 -4.71
C GLU A 227 -8.94 -5.35 -4.14
N ILE A 228 -8.27 -4.19 -4.13
CA ILE A 228 -6.91 -4.07 -3.58
C ILE A 228 -6.88 -4.32 -2.09
N THR A 229 -7.81 -3.75 -1.32
CA THR A 229 -7.88 -4.00 0.12
C THR A 229 -8.13 -5.46 0.44
N SER A 230 -8.83 -6.19 -0.42
CA SER A 230 -9.05 -7.63 -0.24
C SER A 230 -7.75 -8.45 -0.31
N LEU A 231 -6.71 -7.94 -0.99
CA LEU A 231 -5.40 -8.61 -1.10
C LEU A 231 -4.58 -8.53 0.19
N SER A 232 -4.96 -7.67 1.13
CA SER A 232 -4.35 -7.65 2.47
C SER A 232 -4.69 -8.91 3.29
N LEU A 233 -5.68 -9.67 2.86
CA LEU A 233 -6.11 -10.91 3.49
C LEU A 233 -5.85 -12.09 2.54
N ASN A 234 -4.80 -12.87 2.79
CA ASN A 234 -4.46 -14.01 1.95
C ASN A 234 -4.98 -15.33 2.57
N PRO A 235 -5.88 -16.07 1.90
CA PRO A 235 -6.44 -17.32 2.43
C PRO A 235 -5.39 -18.42 2.64
N GLU A 236 -4.31 -18.45 1.86
CA GLU A 236 -3.26 -19.45 1.98
C GLU A 236 -2.54 -19.40 3.35
N VAL A 237 -2.55 -18.26 4.04
CA VAL A 237 -2.01 -18.13 5.41
C VAL A 237 -2.78 -19.04 6.36
N PHE A 238 -4.10 -19.05 6.28
CA PHE A 238 -4.96 -19.86 7.13
C PHE A 238 -4.83 -21.34 6.79
N GLU A 239 -4.78 -21.66 5.51
CA GLU A 239 -4.59 -23.04 5.03
C GLU A 239 -3.26 -23.61 5.51
N HIS A 240 -2.17 -22.85 5.35
CA HIS A 240 -0.83 -23.26 5.76
C HIS A 240 -0.73 -23.50 7.26
N LEU A 241 -1.41 -22.70 8.06
CA LEU A 241 -1.40 -22.80 9.52
C LEU A 241 -2.49 -23.74 10.07
N GLY A 242 -3.31 -24.34 9.22
CA GLY A 242 -4.41 -25.23 9.62
C GLY A 242 -5.52 -24.52 10.40
N ILE A 243 -5.74 -23.22 10.16
CA ILE A 243 -6.77 -22.43 10.83
C ILE A 243 -8.09 -22.60 10.07
N ALA A 244 -8.96 -23.46 10.58
CA ALA A 244 -10.24 -23.73 9.97
C ALA A 244 -11.11 -22.44 9.87
N ASP A 245 -11.74 -22.22 8.72
CA ASP A 245 -12.61 -21.07 8.45
C ASP A 245 -11.92 -19.69 8.68
N GLY A 246 -10.58 -19.64 8.77
CA GLY A 246 -9.82 -18.45 9.14
C GLY A 246 -10.10 -17.25 8.25
N GLU A 247 -10.19 -17.46 6.94
CA GLU A 247 -10.54 -16.40 5.99
C GLU A 247 -11.96 -15.82 6.26
N ALA A 248 -12.94 -16.69 6.46
CA ALA A 248 -14.31 -16.26 6.73
C ALA A 248 -14.41 -15.50 8.06
N VAL A 249 -13.70 -15.97 9.10
CA VAL A 249 -13.61 -15.33 10.41
C VAL A 249 -12.97 -13.95 10.28
N ALA A 250 -11.84 -13.83 9.57
CA ALA A 250 -11.14 -12.57 9.35
C ALA A 250 -12.00 -11.57 8.56
N LYS A 251 -12.63 -12.00 7.46
CA LYS A 251 -13.54 -11.16 6.66
C LYS A 251 -14.74 -10.66 7.47
N ALA A 252 -15.24 -11.46 8.42
CA ALA A 252 -16.34 -11.06 9.30
C ALA A 252 -15.89 -10.16 10.45
N ASN A 253 -14.59 -10.16 10.80
CA ASN A 253 -14.05 -9.49 11.98
C ASN A 253 -14.27 -7.96 11.94
N PRO A 254 -15.01 -7.38 12.89
CA PRO A 254 -15.23 -5.94 12.94
C PRO A 254 -13.93 -5.14 13.20
N ASN A 255 -12.95 -5.72 13.93
CA ASN A 255 -11.67 -5.09 14.15
C ASN A 255 -10.87 -4.96 12.84
N HIS A 256 -10.80 -6.04 12.05
CA HIS A 256 -10.15 -6.00 10.74
C HIS A 256 -10.80 -4.96 9.81
N LYS A 257 -12.14 -4.94 9.72
CA LYS A 257 -12.87 -3.92 8.96
C LYS A 257 -12.59 -2.50 9.42
N ALA A 258 -12.52 -2.28 10.73
CA ALA A 258 -12.18 -0.98 11.29
C ALA A 258 -10.75 -0.54 10.92
N ASN A 259 -9.79 -1.47 10.91
CA ASN A 259 -8.41 -1.20 10.49
C ASN A 259 -8.33 -0.82 9.01
N VAL A 260 -9.06 -1.51 8.11
CA VAL A 260 -9.14 -1.15 6.69
C VAL A 260 -9.69 0.28 6.53
N ILE A 261 -10.80 0.61 7.18
CA ILE A 261 -11.40 1.95 7.13
C ILE A 261 -10.43 3.00 7.68
N ALA A 262 -9.75 2.72 8.79
CA ALA A 262 -8.77 3.63 9.39
C ALA A 262 -7.56 3.86 8.45
N GLY A 263 -7.04 2.81 7.82
CA GLY A 263 -5.97 2.89 6.85
C GLY A 263 -6.33 3.72 5.63
N LEU A 264 -7.57 3.62 5.14
CA LEU A 264 -8.05 4.38 3.97
C LEU A 264 -8.52 5.80 4.30
N SER A 265 -8.57 6.21 5.57
CA SER A 265 -9.22 7.46 5.99
C SER A 265 -8.63 8.71 5.35
N LYS A 266 -7.31 8.76 5.14
CA LYS A 266 -6.63 9.88 4.50
C LYS A 266 -6.92 9.92 2.98
N LEU A 267 -6.92 8.76 2.32
CA LEU A 267 -7.30 8.64 0.91
C LEU A 267 -8.73 9.13 0.69
N THR A 268 -9.69 8.58 1.44
CA THR A 268 -11.11 8.88 1.25
C THR A 268 -11.43 10.34 1.56
N SER A 269 -10.78 10.94 2.58
CA SER A 269 -10.87 12.38 2.86
C SER A 269 -10.33 13.21 1.70
N PHE A 270 -9.15 12.86 1.18
CA PHE A 270 -8.55 13.57 0.04
C PHE A 270 -9.42 13.46 -1.22
N LEU A 271 -9.93 12.28 -1.55
CA LEU A 271 -10.81 12.10 -2.71
C LEU A 271 -12.15 12.83 -2.57
N ALA A 272 -12.69 12.92 -1.35
CA ALA A 272 -13.90 13.71 -1.08
C ALA A 272 -13.64 15.21 -1.26
N GLU A 273 -12.52 15.73 -0.74
CA GLU A 273 -12.10 17.14 -0.96
C GLU A 273 -11.85 17.45 -2.43
N LEU A 274 -11.34 16.49 -3.18
CA LEU A 274 -11.11 16.62 -4.63
C LEU A 274 -12.43 16.62 -5.42
N GLY A 275 -13.54 16.13 -4.84
CA GLY A 275 -14.82 15.92 -5.52
C GLY A 275 -14.86 14.62 -6.33
N ALA A 276 -13.96 13.70 -6.05
CA ALA A 276 -13.92 12.37 -6.66
C ALA A 276 -14.81 11.35 -5.94
N ILE A 277 -15.36 11.69 -4.78
CA ILE A 277 -16.41 10.93 -4.09
C ILE A 277 -17.68 11.79 -4.06
N ASP A 278 -18.70 11.40 -4.84
CA ASP A 278 -20.02 12.05 -4.86
C ASP A 278 -21.13 11.14 -4.29
N ALA A 279 -20.89 9.82 -4.23
CA ALA A 279 -21.76 8.80 -3.65
C ALA A 279 -21.05 8.04 -2.52
N PRO A 280 -20.92 8.64 -1.30
CA PRO A 280 -20.22 8.01 -0.19
C PRO A 280 -20.88 6.69 0.27
N GLU A 281 -22.17 6.49 0.03
CA GLU A 281 -22.86 5.24 0.29
C GLU A 281 -22.26 4.06 -0.49
N THR A 282 -21.84 4.28 -1.74
CA THR A 282 -21.16 3.25 -2.54
C THR A 282 -19.85 2.80 -1.86
N TRP A 283 -19.05 3.72 -1.37
CA TRP A 283 -17.82 3.42 -0.63
C TRP A 283 -18.11 2.68 0.68
N ALA A 284 -19.21 3.04 1.36
CA ALA A 284 -19.64 2.37 2.58
C ALA A 284 -20.15 0.93 2.31
N ASP A 285 -20.83 0.71 1.18
CA ASP A 285 -21.29 -0.61 0.77
C ASP A 285 -20.12 -1.57 0.49
N PHE A 286 -19.00 -1.05 -0.01
CA PHE A 286 -17.76 -1.80 -0.14
C PHE A 286 -16.94 -1.90 1.17
N GLY A 287 -17.38 -1.28 2.27
CA GLY A 287 -16.68 -1.32 3.55
C GLY A 287 -15.42 -0.44 3.61
N LEU A 288 -15.29 0.55 2.74
CA LEU A 288 -14.13 1.43 2.62
C LEU A 288 -14.22 2.69 3.51
N ILE A 289 -15.44 3.05 3.90
CA ILE A 289 -15.73 4.11 4.88
C ILE A 289 -16.84 3.64 5.85
N SER A 290 -16.96 4.30 6.99
CA SER A 290 -18.04 4.02 7.93
C SER A 290 -19.39 4.45 7.38
N ARG A 291 -20.42 3.62 7.56
CA ARG A 291 -21.81 4.06 7.34
C ARG A 291 -22.16 5.17 8.35
N ARG A 292 -22.70 6.26 7.87
CA ARG A 292 -23.22 7.34 8.71
C ARG A 292 -24.55 6.97 9.34
#